data_3debd2f6aeee89d9b84cd13fea96d985
#
_entry.id   3debd2f6aeee89d9b84cd13fea96d985
#
_cell.length_a   1.000
_cell.length_b   1.000
_cell.length_c   1.000
_cell.angle_alpha   90.00
_cell.angle_beta   90.00
_cell.angle_gamma   90.00
#
_symmetry.space_group_name_H-M   'P 1'
#
loop_
_entity.id
_entity.type
_entity.pdbx_description
1 polymer ?
#
loop_
_entity_poly.entity_id
_entity_poly.type
_entity_poly.pdbx_seq_one_letter_code
_entity_poly.pdbx_strand_id
1 'polypeptide(L)'
;MESDIIKISHLNKSFGEVKAVNDLSFRVKKGELFAFLGVNGAGKSTTISILCGLQKKDSGTVQVNRIETDKAGTQTKRMLGVVFQDSVLDKSLTVKENLMSRAALYGITGNAFDKRLQELVEILDFDEFLNRPVGKLSGGQRRRIDIARALLHRPEILILDEPTTGLDPQTRQLIWNVIEKLQKTENMTVFLTTHYMEEAANAGYVVILDKGSVAAEGTPFELKNDYVQDIVSVYGVSEDEIKSLNREYKKIRDGYQIKVRNTKEATKLIVEHQDLFMDYEVVKGGMDDVFLAVTGKKLGGEH
;
A
#
# COMPACT_ATOMS: atom_id res chain seq x y z
N MET A 1 8.89 -23.00 -3.80
CA MET A 1 9.36 -21.68 -4.29
C MET A 1 8.13 -20.83 -4.53
N GLU A 2 7.98 -19.74 -3.80
CA GLU A 2 6.91 -18.78 -4.05
C GLU A 2 7.09 -18.21 -5.47
N SER A 3 6.05 -18.28 -6.29
CA SER A 3 6.12 -17.82 -7.68
C SER A 3 5.73 -16.35 -7.79
N ASP A 4 6.52 -15.57 -8.53
CA ASP A 4 6.17 -14.22 -8.92
C ASP A 4 4.85 -14.25 -9.70
N ILE A 5 3.82 -13.55 -9.23
CA ILE A 5 2.52 -13.43 -9.90
C ILE A 5 2.47 -12.18 -10.78
N ILE A 6 3.20 -11.11 -10.39
CA ILE A 6 3.45 -9.93 -11.24
C ILE A 6 4.95 -9.79 -11.39
N LYS A 7 5.40 -9.56 -12.62
CA LYS A 7 6.78 -9.23 -12.93
C LYS A 7 6.83 -8.08 -13.93
N ILE A 8 7.49 -7.02 -13.53
CA ILE A 8 7.76 -5.85 -14.39
C ILE A 8 9.28 -5.77 -14.56
N SER A 9 9.73 -5.57 -15.80
CA SER A 9 11.15 -5.49 -16.12
C SER A 9 11.41 -4.40 -17.15
N HIS A 10 12.27 -3.45 -16.77
CA HIS A 10 12.73 -2.33 -17.61
C HIS A 10 11.58 -1.54 -18.25
N LEU A 11 10.48 -1.34 -17.48
CA LEU A 11 9.30 -0.64 -17.95
C LEU A 11 9.59 0.84 -18.13
N ASN A 12 9.25 1.35 -19.32
CA ASN A 12 9.36 2.76 -19.63
C ASN A 12 8.03 3.30 -20.18
N LYS A 13 7.69 4.53 -19.77
CA LYS A 13 6.57 5.29 -20.29
C LYS A 13 6.81 6.79 -20.20
N SER A 14 6.65 7.46 -21.34
CA SER A 14 6.73 8.91 -21.44
C SER A 14 5.43 9.50 -21.99
N PHE A 15 5.14 10.75 -21.63
CA PHE A 15 4.09 11.59 -22.17
C PHE A 15 4.75 12.91 -22.62
N GLY A 16 4.99 13.03 -23.92
CA GLY A 16 5.83 14.11 -24.45
C GLY A 16 7.24 14.03 -23.83
N GLU A 17 7.69 15.11 -23.21
CA GLU A 17 9.02 15.18 -22.57
C GLU A 17 9.05 14.58 -21.14
N VAL A 18 7.88 14.30 -20.56
CA VAL A 18 7.79 13.80 -19.18
C VAL A 18 7.94 12.28 -19.15
N LYS A 19 9.02 11.78 -18.57
CA LYS A 19 9.20 10.35 -18.27
C LYS A 19 8.40 10.00 -17.01
N ALA A 20 7.19 9.49 -17.20
CA ALA A 20 6.31 9.08 -16.10
C ALA A 20 6.75 7.77 -15.44
N VAL A 21 7.35 6.85 -16.21
CA VAL A 21 7.98 5.62 -15.75
C VAL A 21 9.32 5.49 -16.44
N ASN A 22 10.38 5.27 -15.68
CA ASN A 22 11.76 5.28 -16.16
C ASN A 22 12.51 4.06 -15.63
N ASP A 23 12.72 3.07 -16.48
CA ASP A 23 13.44 1.82 -16.22
C ASP A 23 12.95 1.06 -14.97
N LEU A 24 11.62 1.00 -14.80
CA LEU A 24 11.02 0.42 -13.62
C LEU A 24 11.04 -1.11 -13.68
N SER A 25 11.60 -1.73 -12.63
CA SER A 25 11.65 -3.19 -12.49
C SER A 25 11.30 -3.57 -11.05
N PHE A 26 10.35 -4.50 -10.87
CA PHE A 26 10.00 -5.10 -9.57
C PHE A 26 9.18 -6.38 -9.76
N ARG A 27 8.95 -7.11 -8.66
CA ARG A 27 8.19 -8.36 -8.63
C ARG A 27 7.22 -8.36 -7.47
N VAL A 28 6.09 -9.05 -7.65
CA VAL A 28 5.09 -9.29 -6.59
C VAL A 28 4.89 -10.80 -6.47
N LYS A 29 5.00 -11.33 -5.27
CA LYS A 29 4.78 -12.74 -5.00
C LYS A 29 3.29 -13.06 -4.86
N LYS A 30 2.91 -14.31 -5.15
CA LYS A 30 1.53 -14.78 -4.96
C LYS A 30 1.15 -14.74 -3.47
N GLY A 31 -0.04 -14.21 -3.14
CA GLY A 31 -0.53 -14.08 -1.78
C GLY A 31 0.10 -12.95 -0.96
N GLU A 32 0.94 -12.11 -1.57
CA GLU A 32 1.60 -10.99 -0.92
C GLU A 32 0.69 -9.75 -0.84
N LEU A 33 0.78 -9.03 0.25
CA LEU A 33 0.34 -7.64 0.34
C LEU A 33 1.52 -6.73 -0.04
N PHE A 34 1.50 -6.24 -1.26
CA PHE A 34 2.55 -5.43 -1.86
C PHE A 34 2.14 -3.95 -1.88
N ALA A 35 2.99 -3.08 -1.36
CA ALA A 35 2.76 -1.63 -1.36
C ALA A 35 3.68 -0.90 -2.36
N PHE A 36 3.06 -0.09 -3.19
CA PHE A 36 3.70 0.76 -4.18
C PHE A 36 3.59 2.23 -3.73
N LEU A 37 4.63 2.71 -3.06
CA LEU A 37 4.66 3.96 -2.32
C LEU A 37 5.29 5.07 -3.15
N GLY A 38 4.77 6.29 -3.07
CA GLY A 38 5.36 7.45 -3.73
C GLY A 38 4.45 8.68 -3.69
N VAL A 39 5.03 9.86 -3.87
CA VAL A 39 4.28 11.11 -4.00
C VAL A 39 3.40 11.13 -5.25
N ASN A 40 2.50 12.10 -5.33
CA ASN A 40 1.73 12.34 -6.56
C ASN A 40 2.69 12.67 -7.71
N GLY A 41 2.43 12.06 -8.88
CA GLY A 41 3.31 12.18 -10.05
C GLY A 41 4.54 11.25 -10.05
N ALA A 42 4.74 10.39 -9.04
CA ALA A 42 5.86 9.44 -9.01
C ALA A 42 5.76 8.30 -10.06
N GLY A 43 4.63 8.15 -10.77
CA GLY A 43 4.42 7.12 -11.79
C GLY A 43 3.52 5.95 -11.37
N LYS A 44 2.94 5.97 -10.15
CA LYS A 44 2.11 4.89 -9.60
C LYS A 44 0.92 4.53 -10.50
N SER A 45 0.01 5.48 -10.76
CA SER A 45 -1.21 5.25 -11.55
C SER A 45 -0.90 4.95 -13.03
N THR A 46 0.20 5.50 -13.58
CA THR A 46 0.67 5.13 -14.92
C THR A 46 1.09 3.66 -14.97
N THR A 47 1.83 3.19 -13.97
CA THR A 47 2.26 1.79 -13.87
C THR A 47 1.07 0.85 -13.73
N ILE A 48 0.08 1.18 -12.86
CA ILE A 48 -1.18 0.43 -12.74
C ILE A 48 -1.94 0.39 -14.08
N SER A 49 -2.07 1.53 -14.76
CA SER A 49 -2.78 1.61 -16.03
C SER A 49 -2.14 0.71 -17.10
N ILE A 50 -0.81 0.62 -17.12
CA ILE A 50 -0.08 -0.30 -18.01
C ILE A 50 -0.30 -1.76 -17.59
N LEU A 51 -0.19 -2.07 -16.29
CA LEU A 51 -0.42 -3.41 -15.74
C LEU A 51 -1.84 -3.92 -16.07
N CYS A 52 -2.84 -3.04 -15.99
CA CYS A 52 -4.24 -3.35 -16.34
C CYS A 52 -4.51 -3.39 -17.85
N GLY A 53 -3.52 -3.06 -18.69
CA GLY A 53 -3.67 -2.99 -20.14
C GLY A 53 -4.59 -1.86 -20.60
N LEU A 54 -4.69 -0.77 -19.84
CA LEU A 54 -5.43 0.45 -20.17
C LEU A 54 -4.53 1.46 -20.89
N GLN A 55 -3.22 1.41 -20.63
CA GLN A 55 -2.20 2.27 -21.21
C GLN A 55 -1.12 1.43 -21.86
N LYS A 56 -0.67 1.81 -23.08
CA LYS A 56 0.48 1.16 -23.72
C LYS A 56 1.79 1.65 -23.10
N LYS A 57 2.70 0.72 -22.84
CA LYS A 57 4.08 1.01 -22.48
C LYS A 57 4.89 1.45 -23.71
N ASP A 58 6.00 2.13 -23.51
CA ASP A 58 6.92 2.48 -24.59
C ASP A 58 7.97 1.37 -24.79
N SER A 59 8.47 0.79 -23.68
CA SER A 59 9.37 -0.37 -23.70
C SER A 59 9.31 -1.18 -22.40
N GLY A 60 10.05 -2.28 -22.33
CA GLY A 60 10.06 -3.19 -21.19
C GLY A 60 9.02 -4.29 -21.28
N THR A 61 8.89 -5.10 -20.22
CA THR A 61 7.94 -6.21 -20.15
C THR A 61 7.09 -6.14 -18.88
N VAL A 62 5.81 -6.48 -19.02
CA VAL A 62 4.86 -6.58 -17.91
C VAL A 62 4.17 -7.94 -18.01
N GLN A 63 4.31 -8.75 -16.98
CA GLN A 63 3.74 -10.11 -16.92
C GLN A 63 2.83 -10.24 -15.71
N VAL A 64 1.69 -10.90 -15.91
CA VAL A 64 0.78 -11.37 -14.88
C VAL A 64 0.68 -12.88 -15.01
N ASN A 65 1.02 -13.60 -13.95
CA ASN A 65 1.06 -15.05 -13.92
C ASN A 65 1.85 -15.64 -15.13
N ARG A 66 3.05 -15.08 -15.39
CA ARG A 66 3.94 -15.42 -16.52
C ARG A 66 3.41 -15.10 -17.92
N ILE A 67 2.25 -14.46 -18.03
CA ILE A 67 1.64 -14.06 -19.30
C ILE A 67 1.90 -12.58 -19.53
N GLU A 68 2.49 -12.24 -20.67
CA GLU A 68 2.75 -10.83 -21.02
C GLU A 68 1.43 -10.10 -21.33
N THR A 69 1.20 -8.98 -20.67
CA THR A 69 -0.10 -8.25 -20.72
C THR A 69 -0.47 -7.78 -22.12
N ASP A 70 0.52 -7.41 -22.94
CA ASP A 70 0.29 -6.95 -24.32
C ASP A 70 -0.19 -8.08 -25.26
N LYS A 71 0.15 -9.33 -24.94
CA LYS A 71 -0.17 -10.50 -25.77
C LYS A 71 -1.39 -11.26 -25.25
N ALA A 72 -1.80 -11.01 -24.01
CA ALA A 72 -2.77 -11.83 -23.28
C ALA A 72 -4.23 -11.55 -23.65
N GLY A 73 -4.54 -10.48 -24.37
CA GLY A 73 -5.92 -10.08 -24.65
C GLY A 73 -6.74 -9.90 -23.37
N THR A 74 -7.79 -10.69 -23.18
CA THR A 74 -8.65 -10.65 -21.99
C THR A 74 -8.19 -11.58 -20.87
N GLN A 75 -7.21 -12.46 -21.10
CA GLN A 75 -6.84 -13.49 -20.13
C GLN A 75 -6.26 -12.88 -18.84
N THR A 76 -5.30 -11.99 -18.94
CA THR A 76 -4.71 -11.31 -17.76
C THR A 76 -5.73 -10.42 -17.06
N LYS A 77 -6.62 -9.76 -17.81
CA LYS A 77 -7.67 -8.90 -17.25
C LYS A 77 -8.64 -9.65 -16.33
N ARG A 78 -8.90 -10.94 -16.63
CA ARG A 78 -9.74 -11.79 -15.77
C ARG A 78 -9.07 -12.18 -14.45
N MET A 79 -7.75 -12.09 -14.37
CA MET A 79 -7.00 -12.36 -13.14
C MET A 79 -6.94 -11.13 -12.21
N LEU A 80 -7.33 -9.94 -12.72
CA LEU A 80 -7.21 -8.67 -12.02
C LEU A 80 -8.57 -8.15 -11.57
N GLY A 81 -8.72 -7.89 -10.27
CA GLY A 81 -9.76 -7.02 -9.73
C GLY A 81 -9.15 -5.64 -9.48
N VAL A 82 -9.78 -4.58 -10.00
CA VAL A 82 -9.20 -3.24 -9.92
C VAL A 82 -10.17 -2.27 -9.25
N VAL A 83 -9.67 -1.57 -8.23
CA VAL A 83 -10.35 -0.46 -7.57
C VAL A 83 -9.53 0.79 -7.84
N PHE A 84 -10.06 1.68 -8.66
CA PHE A 84 -9.42 2.96 -8.98
C PHE A 84 -9.62 3.97 -7.85
N GLN A 85 -8.86 5.05 -7.88
CA GLN A 85 -8.99 6.15 -6.93
C GLN A 85 -10.42 6.70 -6.93
N ASP A 86 -10.95 7.00 -8.12
CA ASP A 86 -12.35 7.39 -8.30
C ASP A 86 -13.26 6.17 -8.46
N SER A 87 -14.43 6.22 -7.82
CA SER A 87 -15.44 5.19 -7.98
C SER A 87 -16.04 5.19 -9.37
N VAL A 88 -16.13 4.01 -9.97
CA VAL A 88 -16.76 3.79 -11.30
C VAL A 88 -18.17 3.25 -11.22
N LEU A 89 -18.79 3.30 -10.02
CA LEU A 89 -20.16 2.89 -9.80
C LEU A 89 -21.15 3.95 -10.31
N ASP A 90 -22.26 3.50 -10.89
CA ASP A 90 -23.36 4.40 -11.27
C ASP A 90 -24.10 4.87 -10.00
N LYS A 91 -24.11 6.19 -9.79
CA LYS A 91 -24.70 6.81 -8.61
C LYS A 91 -26.22 6.72 -8.57
N SER A 92 -26.89 6.53 -9.72
CA SER A 92 -28.34 6.42 -9.85
C SER A 92 -28.87 5.03 -9.54
N LEU A 93 -28.06 4.01 -9.75
CA LEU A 93 -28.39 2.61 -9.51
C LEU A 93 -28.18 2.24 -8.04
N THR A 94 -28.92 1.25 -7.57
CA THR A 94 -28.67 0.59 -6.28
C THR A 94 -27.36 -0.18 -6.29
N VAL A 95 -26.85 -0.54 -5.11
CA VAL A 95 -25.69 -1.40 -4.97
C VAL A 95 -25.88 -2.71 -5.70
N LYS A 96 -27.03 -3.38 -5.49
CA LYS A 96 -27.34 -4.67 -6.13
C LYS A 96 -27.36 -4.56 -7.66
N GLU A 97 -27.97 -3.51 -8.22
CA GLU A 97 -28.03 -3.29 -9.67
C GLU A 97 -26.65 -3.03 -10.27
N ASN A 98 -25.81 -2.22 -9.59
CA ASN A 98 -24.43 -2.01 -10.01
C ASN A 98 -23.63 -3.32 -10.06
N LEU A 99 -23.71 -4.13 -9.00
CA LEU A 99 -23.00 -5.41 -8.92
C LEU A 99 -23.56 -6.42 -9.95
N MET A 100 -24.87 -6.47 -10.14
CA MET A 100 -25.52 -7.37 -11.10
C MET A 100 -25.12 -7.05 -12.54
N SER A 101 -25.18 -5.77 -12.94
CA SER A 101 -24.79 -5.35 -14.29
C SER A 101 -23.31 -5.65 -14.57
N ARG A 102 -22.45 -5.47 -13.56
CA ARG A 102 -21.02 -5.77 -13.69
C ARG A 102 -20.76 -7.28 -13.75
N ALA A 103 -21.43 -8.09 -12.93
CA ALA A 103 -21.32 -9.55 -12.92
C ALA A 103 -21.71 -10.15 -14.27
N ALA A 104 -22.75 -9.61 -14.91
CA ALA A 104 -23.21 -10.04 -16.23
C ALA A 104 -22.12 -9.94 -17.31
N LEU A 105 -21.19 -8.97 -17.22
CA LEU A 105 -20.04 -8.85 -18.15
C LEU A 105 -19.07 -10.04 -18.05
N TYR A 106 -19.09 -10.76 -16.93
CA TYR A 106 -18.31 -11.96 -16.71
C TYR A 106 -19.13 -13.25 -16.92
N GLY A 107 -20.39 -13.13 -17.35
CA GLY A 107 -21.30 -14.27 -17.51
C GLY A 107 -21.87 -14.78 -16.18
N ILE A 108 -21.76 -14.03 -15.10
CA ILE A 108 -22.29 -14.38 -13.76
C ILE A 108 -23.68 -13.78 -13.64
N THR A 109 -24.73 -14.62 -13.80
CA THR A 109 -26.14 -14.20 -13.81
C THR A 109 -27.02 -15.16 -13.00
N GLY A 110 -28.25 -14.74 -12.67
CA GLY A 110 -29.26 -15.57 -11.95
C GLY A 110 -28.68 -16.09 -10.62
N ASN A 111 -28.96 -17.37 -10.33
CA ASN A 111 -28.56 -18.02 -9.07
C ASN A 111 -27.02 -17.93 -8.81
N ALA A 112 -26.21 -17.93 -9.88
CA ALA A 112 -24.73 -17.77 -9.72
C ALA A 112 -24.38 -16.39 -9.19
N PHE A 113 -25.09 -15.36 -9.64
CA PHE A 113 -24.94 -14.01 -9.12
C PHE A 113 -25.40 -13.89 -7.66
N ASP A 114 -26.59 -14.41 -7.35
CA ASP A 114 -27.13 -14.33 -5.99
C ASP A 114 -26.22 -15.02 -4.97
N LYS A 115 -25.71 -16.21 -5.30
CA LYS A 115 -24.72 -16.91 -4.48
C LYS A 115 -23.44 -16.06 -4.29
N ARG A 116 -22.91 -15.50 -5.40
CA ARG A 116 -21.69 -14.67 -5.33
C ARG A 116 -21.90 -13.38 -4.54
N LEU A 117 -23.08 -12.77 -4.69
CA LEU A 117 -23.45 -11.58 -3.94
C LEU A 117 -23.47 -11.86 -2.43
N GLN A 118 -24.07 -12.97 -2.02
CA GLN A 118 -24.12 -13.37 -0.60
C GLN A 118 -22.70 -13.57 -0.02
N GLU A 119 -21.81 -14.27 -0.73
CA GLU A 119 -20.40 -14.43 -0.31
C GLU A 119 -19.73 -13.06 -0.12
N LEU A 120 -19.94 -12.11 -1.04
CA LEU A 120 -19.34 -10.78 -0.95
C LEU A 120 -19.94 -9.95 0.19
N VAL A 121 -21.24 -10.09 0.45
CA VAL A 121 -21.91 -9.47 1.60
C VAL A 121 -21.29 -9.94 2.90
N GLU A 122 -21.05 -11.24 3.07
CA GLU A 122 -20.43 -11.82 4.27
C GLU A 122 -18.98 -11.36 4.47
N ILE A 123 -18.22 -11.20 3.39
CA ILE A 123 -16.82 -10.75 3.46
C ILE A 123 -16.73 -9.25 3.78
N LEU A 124 -17.59 -8.43 3.15
CA LEU A 124 -17.43 -6.98 3.09
C LEU A 124 -18.46 -6.22 3.93
N ASP A 125 -19.43 -6.92 4.54
CA ASP A 125 -20.44 -6.38 5.46
C ASP A 125 -21.21 -5.18 4.85
N PHE A 126 -22.03 -5.42 3.83
CA PHE A 126 -22.81 -4.39 3.15
C PHE A 126 -24.27 -4.73 2.88
N ASP A 127 -24.83 -5.71 3.59
CA ASP A 127 -26.22 -6.16 3.41
C ASP A 127 -27.23 -5.02 3.58
N GLU A 128 -27.07 -4.22 4.61
CA GLU A 128 -28.00 -3.14 4.98
C GLU A 128 -28.20 -2.05 3.91
N PHE A 129 -27.27 -1.95 2.93
CA PHE A 129 -27.38 -0.94 1.87
C PHE A 129 -27.44 -1.50 0.45
N LEU A 130 -27.69 -2.81 0.30
CA LEU A 130 -27.86 -3.47 -1.01
C LEU A 130 -28.87 -2.78 -1.94
N ASN A 131 -29.98 -2.32 -1.39
CA ASN A 131 -31.05 -1.67 -2.12
C ASN A 131 -30.97 -0.13 -2.10
N ARG A 132 -29.91 0.44 -1.53
CA ARG A 132 -29.69 1.89 -1.53
C ARG A 132 -29.00 2.33 -2.83
N PRO A 133 -29.42 3.47 -3.44
CA PRO A 133 -28.68 4.09 -4.53
C PRO A 133 -27.24 4.43 -4.09
N VAL A 134 -26.25 4.13 -4.95
CA VAL A 134 -24.83 4.36 -4.66
C VAL A 134 -24.53 5.85 -4.35
N GLY A 135 -25.28 6.76 -4.97
CA GLY A 135 -25.14 8.20 -4.70
C GLY A 135 -25.47 8.62 -3.27
N LYS A 136 -26.19 7.78 -2.49
CA LYS A 136 -26.56 8.03 -1.08
C LYS A 136 -25.62 7.35 -0.07
N LEU A 137 -24.57 6.67 -0.54
CA LEU A 137 -23.59 6.00 0.31
C LEU A 137 -22.53 6.99 0.82
N SER A 138 -22.02 6.75 2.04
CA SER A 138 -20.81 7.41 2.53
C SER A 138 -19.59 7.00 1.67
N GLY A 139 -18.47 7.73 1.80
CA GLY A 139 -17.23 7.40 1.09
C GLY A 139 -16.76 5.97 1.37
N GLY A 140 -16.74 5.57 2.62
CA GLY A 140 -16.32 4.22 3.03
C GLY A 140 -17.30 3.12 2.60
N GLN A 141 -18.60 3.36 2.70
CA GLN A 141 -19.61 2.44 2.18
C GLN A 141 -19.42 2.23 0.68
N ARG A 142 -19.25 3.31 -0.08
CA ARG A 142 -18.99 3.25 -1.53
C ARG A 142 -17.71 2.49 -1.83
N ARG A 143 -16.63 2.72 -1.06
CA ARG A 143 -15.35 2.02 -1.24
C ARG A 143 -15.48 0.51 -1.05
N ARG A 144 -16.26 0.06 -0.06
CA ARG A 144 -16.58 -1.37 0.11
C ARG A 144 -17.26 -1.96 -1.13
N ILE A 145 -18.17 -1.22 -1.75
CA ILE A 145 -18.84 -1.67 -2.98
C ILE A 145 -17.90 -1.66 -4.18
N ASP A 146 -16.99 -0.71 -4.29
CA ASP A 146 -15.94 -0.75 -5.32
C ASP A 146 -15.05 -2.00 -5.20
N ILE A 147 -14.71 -2.40 -3.96
CA ILE A 147 -14.00 -3.66 -3.68
C ILE A 147 -14.89 -4.87 -4.04
N ALA A 148 -16.17 -4.90 -3.62
CA ALA A 148 -17.09 -5.97 -3.99
C ALA A 148 -17.17 -6.13 -5.50
N ARG A 149 -17.31 -5.05 -6.23
CA ARG A 149 -17.32 -5.03 -7.70
C ARG A 149 -16.05 -5.63 -8.30
N ALA A 150 -14.88 -5.28 -7.74
CA ALA A 150 -13.61 -5.79 -8.22
C ALA A 150 -13.44 -7.30 -7.96
N LEU A 151 -14.10 -7.85 -6.94
CA LEU A 151 -14.03 -9.26 -6.54
C LEU A 151 -15.09 -10.16 -7.20
N LEU A 152 -16.06 -9.63 -7.94
CA LEU A 152 -17.19 -10.39 -8.50
C LEU A 152 -16.76 -11.65 -9.25
N HIS A 153 -15.75 -11.55 -10.09
CA HIS A 153 -15.27 -12.61 -10.98
C HIS A 153 -14.16 -13.47 -10.38
N ARG A 154 -13.93 -13.39 -9.06
CA ARG A 154 -12.90 -14.14 -8.31
C ARG A 154 -11.48 -13.95 -8.88
N PRO A 155 -10.97 -12.72 -8.94
CA PRO A 155 -9.61 -12.47 -9.42
C PRO A 155 -8.55 -13.10 -8.49
N GLU A 156 -7.35 -13.36 -9.02
CA GLU A 156 -6.20 -13.79 -8.23
C GLU A 156 -5.45 -12.60 -7.61
N ILE A 157 -5.60 -11.42 -8.21
CA ILE A 157 -4.90 -10.19 -7.81
C ILE A 157 -5.92 -9.07 -7.65
N LEU A 158 -5.88 -8.41 -6.50
CA LEU A 158 -6.65 -7.19 -6.22
C LEU A 158 -5.70 -5.98 -6.29
N ILE A 159 -5.95 -5.10 -7.24
CA ILE A 159 -5.24 -3.83 -7.39
C ILE A 159 -6.08 -2.73 -6.75
N LEU A 160 -5.47 -1.98 -5.83
CA LEU A 160 -6.11 -0.90 -5.09
C LEU A 160 -5.32 0.39 -5.32
N ASP A 161 -5.86 1.30 -6.13
CA ASP A 161 -5.23 2.60 -6.37
C ASP A 161 -5.73 3.60 -5.33
N GLU A 162 -4.87 3.92 -4.36
CA GLU A 162 -5.12 4.82 -3.23
C GLU A 162 -6.49 4.57 -2.53
N PRO A 163 -6.72 3.35 -1.96
CA PRO A 163 -8.04 2.91 -1.56
C PRO A 163 -8.66 3.70 -0.40
N THR A 164 -7.88 4.41 0.36
CA THR A 164 -8.30 5.09 1.60
C THR A 164 -8.20 6.60 1.53
N THR A 165 -7.77 7.15 0.38
CA THR A 165 -7.66 8.59 0.18
C THR A 165 -9.02 9.28 0.38
N GLY A 166 -9.03 10.34 1.19
CA GLY A 166 -10.24 11.11 1.51
C GLY A 166 -11.18 10.45 2.51
N LEU A 167 -10.79 9.32 3.12
CA LEU A 167 -11.56 8.67 4.18
C LEU A 167 -11.08 9.13 5.56
N ASP A 168 -12.01 9.20 6.50
CA ASP A 168 -11.69 9.43 7.92
C ASP A 168 -10.92 8.24 8.51
N PRO A 169 -10.19 8.41 9.64
CA PRO A 169 -9.33 7.38 10.21
C PRO A 169 -10.08 6.09 10.55
N GLN A 170 -11.32 6.18 11.05
CA GLN A 170 -12.11 5.04 11.45
C GLN A 170 -12.55 4.23 10.23
N THR A 171 -13.02 4.90 9.19
CA THR A 171 -13.38 4.28 7.90
C THR A 171 -12.16 3.67 7.22
N ARG A 172 -10.99 4.31 7.28
CA ARG A 172 -9.74 3.77 6.77
C ARG A 172 -9.39 2.45 7.44
N GLN A 173 -9.49 2.37 8.76
CA GLN A 173 -9.24 1.12 9.50
C GLN A 173 -10.20 -0.01 9.07
N LEU A 174 -11.47 0.29 8.82
CA LEU A 174 -12.43 -0.70 8.34
C LEU A 174 -12.04 -1.26 6.96
N ILE A 175 -11.60 -0.41 6.04
CA ILE A 175 -11.11 -0.86 4.72
C ILE A 175 -9.85 -1.71 4.86
N TRP A 176 -8.93 -1.35 5.77
CA TRP A 176 -7.74 -2.13 6.05
C TRP A 176 -8.06 -3.52 6.58
N ASN A 177 -8.99 -3.64 7.52
CA ASN A 177 -9.43 -4.94 8.05
C ASN A 177 -9.97 -5.85 6.93
N VAL A 178 -10.69 -5.26 5.97
CA VAL A 178 -11.17 -5.99 4.79
C VAL A 178 -10.00 -6.47 3.91
N ILE A 179 -9.04 -5.60 3.62
CA ILE A 179 -7.86 -5.93 2.79
C ILE A 179 -7.06 -7.06 3.44
N GLU A 180 -6.79 -6.96 4.73
CA GLU A 180 -6.10 -8.01 5.49
C GLU A 180 -6.86 -9.33 5.51
N LYS A 181 -8.19 -9.28 5.71
CA LYS A 181 -9.04 -10.47 5.65
C LYS A 181 -8.91 -11.16 4.30
N LEU A 182 -9.07 -10.43 3.20
CA LEU A 182 -8.93 -10.97 1.86
C LEU A 182 -7.54 -11.60 1.61
N GLN A 183 -6.48 -10.92 2.03
CA GLN A 183 -5.12 -11.43 1.88
C GLN A 183 -4.89 -12.70 2.69
N LYS A 184 -5.28 -12.72 3.98
CA LYS A 184 -5.00 -13.83 4.90
C LYS A 184 -5.91 -15.04 4.69
N THR A 185 -7.22 -14.83 4.46
CA THR A 185 -8.20 -15.93 4.38
C THR A 185 -8.41 -16.46 2.97
N GLU A 186 -8.33 -15.58 1.95
CA GLU A 186 -8.54 -15.95 0.55
C GLU A 186 -7.22 -16.15 -0.22
N ASN A 187 -6.07 -16.02 0.45
CA ASN A 187 -4.74 -16.03 -0.16
C ASN A 187 -4.63 -15.09 -1.37
N MET A 188 -5.35 -13.96 -1.29
CA MET A 188 -5.41 -12.94 -2.33
C MET A 188 -4.09 -12.21 -2.43
N THR A 189 -3.57 -12.05 -3.64
CA THR A 189 -2.46 -11.10 -3.86
C THR A 189 -3.04 -9.70 -3.91
N VAL A 190 -2.54 -8.80 -3.08
CA VAL A 190 -2.99 -7.41 -3.04
C VAL A 190 -1.86 -6.49 -3.51
N PHE A 191 -2.11 -5.74 -4.57
CA PHE A 191 -1.23 -4.67 -5.05
C PHE A 191 -1.85 -3.32 -4.67
N LEU A 192 -1.25 -2.63 -3.73
CA LEU A 192 -1.73 -1.38 -3.18
C LEU A 192 -0.84 -0.22 -3.62
N THR A 193 -1.42 0.86 -4.17
CA THR A 193 -0.72 2.14 -4.21
C THR A 193 -1.16 3.00 -3.03
N THR A 194 -0.22 3.70 -2.46
CA THR A 194 -0.51 4.63 -1.37
C THR A 194 0.53 5.75 -1.29
N HIS A 195 0.15 6.82 -0.65
CA HIS A 195 1.04 7.86 -0.14
C HIS A 195 1.03 7.91 1.40
N TYR A 196 0.30 6.98 2.06
CA TYR A 196 0.24 6.87 3.51
C TYR A 196 1.26 5.83 4.00
N MET A 197 2.18 6.28 4.86
CA MET A 197 3.26 5.44 5.39
C MET A 197 2.78 4.32 6.30
N GLU A 198 1.72 4.59 7.06
CA GLU A 198 1.07 3.60 7.93
C GLU A 198 0.57 2.39 7.12
N GLU A 199 0.10 2.63 5.90
CA GLU A 199 -0.36 1.58 5.01
C GLU A 199 0.79 0.74 4.49
N ALA A 200 1.87 1.39 4.06
CA ALA A 200 3.07 0.70 3.62
C ALA A 200 3.75 -0.10 4.75
N ALA A 201 3.63 0.37 6.01
CA ALA A 201 4.18 -0.31 7.17
C ALA A 201 3.54 -1.68 7.43
N ASN A 202 2.31 -1.91 6.96
CA ASN A 202 1.58 -3.17 7.10
C ASN A 202 1.76 -4.12 5.90
N ALA A 203 2.48 -3.69 4.85
CA ALA A 203 2.73 -4.52 3.67
C ALA A 203 3.79 -5.59 3.92
N GLY A 204 3.73 -6.68 3.16
CA GLY A 204 4.78 -7.71 3.14
C GLY A 204 6.03 -7.24 2.42
N TYR A 205 5.86 -6.44 1.37
CA TYR A 205 6.94 -5.85 0.58
C TYR A 205 6.56 -4.45 0.09
N VAL A 206 7.50 -3.54 0.06
CA VAL A 206 7.32 -2.14 -0.33
C VAL A 206 8.30 -1.77 -1.42
N VAL A 207 7.80 -1.10 -2.46
CA VAL A 207 8.61 -0.40 -3.44
C VAL A 207 8.34 1.09 -3.33
N ILE A 208 9.37 1.87 -3.09
CA ILE A 208 9.31 3.34 -3.02
C ILE A 208 9.69 3.90 -4.38
N LEU A 209 8.76 4.65 -4.98
CA LEU A 209 9.00 5.35 -6.23
C LEU A 209 9.36 6.80 -6.01
N ASP A 210 10.35 7.25 -6.77
CA ASP A 210 10.58 8.67 -7.01
C ASP A 210 10.86 8.91 -8.51
N LYS A 211 10.19 9.91 -9.09
CA LYS A 211 10.38 10.34 -10.50
C LYS A 211 10.36 9.19 -11.52
N GLY A 212 9.46 8.24 -11.34
CA GLY A 212 9.24 7.12 -12.26
C GLY A 212 10.19 5.93 -12.09
N SER A 213 11.12 5.96 -11.15
CA SER A 213 12.09 4.90 -10.89
C SER A 213 11.97 4.36 -9.46
N VAL A 214 12.46 3.14 -9.22
CA VAL A 214 12.60 2.59 -7.86
C VAL A 214 13.69 3.36 -7.13
N ALA A 215 13.33 3.99 -6.02
CA ALA A 215 14.28 4.66 -5.12
C ALA A 215 14.77 3.72 -4.02
N ALA A 216 13.89 2.87 -3.49
CA ALA A 216 14.23 1.78 -2.56
C ALA A 216 13.16 0.69 -2.62
N GLU A 217 13.52 -0.54 -2.26
CA GLU A 217 12.58 -1.64 -2.12
C GLU A 217 13.03 -2.62 -1.03
N GLY A 218 12.07 -3.31 -0.41
CA GLY A 218 12.31 -4.28 0.65
C GLY A 218 11.08 -4.49 1.53
N THR A 219 11.21 -5.34 2.54
CA THR A 219 10.21 -5.40 3.61
C THR A 219 10.24 -4.11 4.43
N PRO A 220 9.14 -3.69 5.08
CA PRO A 220 9.17 -2.52 5.97
C PRO A 220 10.24 -2.60 7.05
N PHE A 221 10.56 -3.81 7.52
CA PHE A 221 11.61 -4.04 8.51
C PHE A 221 13.02 -3.77 7.94
N GLU A 222 13.32 -4.29 6.75
CA GLU A 222 14.59 -4.06 6.05
C GLU A 222 14.77 -2.56 5.76
N LEU A 223 13.77 -1.93 5.15
CA LEU A 223 13.81 -0.51 4.81
C LEU A 223 14.06 0.38 6.04
N LYS A 224 13.40 0.10 7.19
CA LYS A 224 13.66 0.83 8.43
C LYS A 224 15.08 0.65 8.94
N ASN A 225 15.62 -0.58 8.89
CA ASN A 225 16.97 -0.84 9.36
C ASN A 225 18.06 -0.24 8.45
N ASP A 226 17.80 -0.16 7.14
CA ASP A 226 18.80 0.29 6.15
C ASP A 226 18.84 1.82 6.02
N TYR A 227 17.69 2.49 6.18
CA TYR A 227 17.57 3.92 5.89
C TYR A 227 17.34 4.81 7.11
N VAL A 228 16.96 4.23 8.28
CA VAL A 228 16.60 5.03 9.47
C VAL A 228 17.33 4.56 10.70
N GLN A 229 17.70 5.52 11.55
CA GLN A 229 18.27 5.25 12.86
C GLN A 229 17.17 5.17 13.92
N ASP A 230 17.35 4.27 14.90
CA ASP A 230 16.49 4.23 16.07
C ASP A 230 16.85 5.40 17.02
N ILE A 231 15.91 5.84 17.82
CA ILE A 231 16.07 6.94 18.78
C ILE A 231 15.89 6.38 20.18
N VAL A 232 16.86 6.64 21.03
CA VAL A 232 16.76 6.39 22.49
C VAL A 232 16.52 7.75 23.14
N SER A 233 15.32 7.94 23.70
CA SER A 233 15.00 9.09 24.55
C SER A 233 15.26 8.72 26.00
N VAL A 234 15.95 9.56 26.75
CA VAL A 234 16.25 9.37 28.17
C VAL A 234 15.79 10.59 28.95
N TYR A 235 15.19 10.36 30.10
CA TYR A 235 14.54 11.35 30.94
C TYR A 235 15.17 11.43 32.32
N GLY A 236 15.03 12.60 32.99
CA GLY A 236 15.49 12.78 34.35
C GLY A 236 17.02 12.82 34.56
N VAL A 237 17.79 12.96 33.49
CA VAL A 237 19.25 12.99 33.51
C VAL A 237 19.78 14.40 33.24
N SER A 238 20.97 14.70 33.74
CA SER A 238 21.66 15.96 33.50
C SER A 238 22.40 15.97 32.14
N GLU A 239 22.75 17.18 31.66
CA GLU A 239 23.50 17.30 30.42
C GLU A 239 24.92 16.72 30.51
N ASP A 240 25.53 16.79 31.68
CA ASP A 240 26.89 16.26 31.89
C ASP A 240 26.91 14.73 31.87
N GLU A 241 25.88 14.10 32.39
CA GLU A 241 25.69 12.63 32.29
C GLU A 241 25.53 12.20 30.83
N ILE A 242 24.73 12.91 30.02
CA ILE A 242 24.59 12.63 28.59
C ILE A 242 25.89 12.85 27.83
N LYS A 243 26.64 13.90 28.12
CA LYS A 243 27.96 14.16 27.51
C LYS A 243 28.97 13.04 27.81
N SER A 244 28.85 12.38 28.96
CA SER A 244 29.73 11.27 29.33
C SER A 244 29.61 10.06 28.38
N LEU A 245 28.49 9.91 27.69
CA LEU A 245 28.27 8.86 26.67
C LEU A 245 29.11 9.07 25.41
N ASN A 246 29.69 10.25 25.23
CA ASN A 246 30.48 10.63 24.05
C ASN A 246 29.76 10.34 22.72
N ARG A 247 28.45 10.65 22.66
CA ARG A 247 27.58 10.50 21.50
C ARG A 247 26.88 11.80 21.15
N GLU A 248 26.47 11.91 19.88
CA GLU A 248 25.60 13.01 19.46
C GLU A 248 24.23 12.86 20.13
N TYR A 249 23.77 13.95 20.72
CA TYR A 249 22.47 14.01 21.35
C TYR A 249 21.71 15.29 20.96
N LYS A 250 20.41 15.24 21.08
CA LYS A 250 19.50 16.37 20.93
C LYS A 250 18.75 16.58 22.23
N LYS A 251 18.80 17.80 22.79
CA LYS A 251 18.00 18.17 23.94
C LYS A 251 16.51 18.27 23.54
N ILE A 252 15.65 17.65 24.32
CA ILE A 252 14.20 17.76 24.23
C ILE A 252 13.65 18.38 25.51
N ARG A 253 12.33 18.61 25.62
CA ARG A 253 11.74 19.34 26.74
C ARG A 253 12.09 18.75 28.10
N ASP A 254 11.96 17.41 28.23
CA ASP A 254 12.07 16.71 29.50
C ASP A 254 13.22 15.70 29.53
N GLY A 255 14.19 15.79 28.58
CA GLY A 255 15.29 14.86 28.49
C GLY A 255 16.17 15.04 27.26
N TYR A 256 16.75 13.96 26.79
CA TYR A 256 17.68 13.93 25.65
C TYR A 256 17.38 12.76 24.71
N GLN A 257 17.61 12.96 23.44
CA GLN A 257 17.49 11.94 22.39
C GLN A 257 18.88 11.61 21.83
N ILE A 258 19.15 10.32 21.75
CA ILE A 258 20.39 9.76 21.20
C ILE A 258 20.01 8.92 20.00
N LYS A 259 20.64 9.16 18.85
CA LYS A 259 20.46 8.32 17.66
C LYS A 259 21.34 7.09 17.77
N VAL A 260 20.79 5.93 17.46
CA VAL A 260 21.47 4.64 17.41
C VAL A 260 21.14 3.94 16.10
N ARG A 261 22.03 3.11 15.58
CA ARG A 261 21.83 2.45 14.27
C ARG A 261 20.62 1.52 14.25
N ASN A 262 20.41 0.82 15.36
CA ASN A 262 19.32 -0.17 15.48
C ASN A 262 19.10 -0.52 16.97
N THR A 263 18.05 -1.26 17.23
CA THR A 263 17.67 -1.71 18.58
C THR A 263 18.76 -2.52 19.30
N LYS A 264 19.61 -3.24 18.56
CA LYS A 264 20.75 -3.98 19.17
C LYS A 264 21.78 -3.01 19.78
N GLU A 265 22.08 -1.92 19.09
CA GLU A 265 22.96 -0.86 19.61
C GLU A 265 22.29 -0.12 20.78
N ALA A 266 20.97 0.15 20.69
CA ALA A 266 20.20 0.71 21.80
C ALA A 266 20.34 -0.16 23.06
N THR A 267 20.09 -1.47 22.93
CA THR A 267 20.21 -2.43 24.04
C THR A 267 21.62 -2.42 24.64
N LYS A 268 22.66 -2.42 23.80
CA LYS A 268 24.03 -2.37 24.27
C LYS A 268 24.31 -1.09 25.08
N LEU A 269 23.89 0.08 24.56
CA LEU A 269 24.03 1.37 25.22
C LEU A 269 23.34 1.39 26.59
N ILE A 270 22.11 0.89 26.66
CA ILE A 270 21.33 0.84 27.91
C ILE A 270 21.97 -0.09 28.93
N VAL A 271 22.45 -1.26 28.53
CA VAL A 271 23.08 -2.24 29.43
C VAL A 271 24.43 -1.74 29.94
N GLU A 272 25.20 -1.04 29.13
CA GLU A 272 26.50 -0.47 29.53
C GLU A 272 26.36 0.71 30.49
N HIS A 273 25.20 1.39 30.53
CA HIS A 273 24.97 2.61 31.30
C HIS A 273 23.64 2.55 32.09
N GLN A 274 23.36 1.43 32.76
CA GLN A 274 22.08 1.16 33.41
C GLN A 274 21.60 2.27 34.35
N ASP A 275 22.52 2.87 35.11
CA ASP A 275 22.19 3.93 36.08
C ASP A 275 21.65 5.21 35.40
N LEU A 276 22.04 5.44 34.14
CA LEU A 276 21.61 6.60 33.36
C LEU A 276 20.28 6.34 32.64
N PHE A 277 20.00 5.10 32.24
CA PHE A 277 18.78 4.71 31.55
C PHE A 277 17.73 4.12 32.50
N MET A 278 17.41 4.83 33.60
CA MET A 278 16.35 4.44 34.54
C MET A 278 14.95 4.75 34.00
N ASP A 279 14.81 5.85 33.26
CA ASP A 279 13.58 6.23 32.57
C ASP A 279 13.93 6.55 31.11
N TYR A 280 13.50 5.67 30.21
CA TYR A 280 13.84 5.78 28.78
C TYR A 280 12.78 5.20 27.86
N GLU A 281 12.81 5.63 26.63
CA GLU A 281 12.01 5.09 25.54
C GLU A 281 12.90 4.79 24.32
N VAL A 282 12.68 3.64 23.68
CA VAL A 282 13.34 3.30 22.42
C VAL A 282 12.30 3.35 21.30
N VAL A 283 12.44 4.31 20.40
CA VAL A 283 11.54 4.48 19.27
C VAL A 283 12.26 4.04 18.00
N LYS A 284 11.69 3.04 17.35
CA LYS A 284 12.15 2.62 16.03
C LYS A 284 11.66 3.61 14.99
N GLY A 285 12.54 4.01 14.06
CA GLY A 285 12.17 4.90 12.97
C GLY A 285 10.97 4.41 12.16
N GLY A 286 10.13 5.34 11.72
CA GLY A 286 8.91 5.08 10.96
C GLY A 286 9.18 4.92 9.45
N MET A 287 8.15 4.50 8.71
CA MET A 287 8.20 4.51 7.24
C MET A 287 8.23 5.94 6.67
N ASP A 288 7.73 6.94 7.41
CA ASP A 288 7.87 8.36 7.07
C ASP A 288 9.32 8.78 7.01
N ASP A 289 10.12 8.34 7.99
CA ASP A 289 11.56 8.63 8.06
C ASP A 289 12.30 7.91 6.93
N VAL A 290 11.93 6.67 6.60
CA VAL A 290 12.47 5.94 5.44
C VAL A 290 12.20 6.72 4.16
N PHE A 291 10.95 7.14 3.95
CA PHE A 291 10.57 7.86 2.75
C PHE A 291 11.35 9.19 2.62
N LEU A 292 11.47 9.94 3.72
CA LEU A 292 12.25 11.17 3.76
C LEU A 292 13.74 10.92 3.46
N ALA A 293 14.32 9.88 4.04
CA ALA A 293 15.72 9.52 3.84
C ALA A 293 16.01 9.13 2.38
N VAL A 294 15.09 8.38 1.74
CA VAL A 294 15.25 7.87 0.39
C VAL A 294 14.98 8.93 -0.68
N THR A 295 13.96 9.78 -0.49
CA THR A 295 13.50 10.72 -1.52
C THR A 295 13.89 12.17 -1.27
N GLY A 296 14.31 12.52 -0.06
CA GLY A 296 14.56 13.89 0.38
C GLY A 296 13.27 14.73 0.52
N LYS A 297 12.08 14.12 0.44
CA LYS A 297 10.78 14.79 0.42
C LYS A 297 9.94 14.39 1.64
N LYS A 298 9.25 15.36 2.25
CA LYS A 298 8.19 15.08 3.22
C LYS A 298 6.89 14.82 2.49
N LEU A 299 6.13 13.80 2.91
CA LEU A 299 4.75 13.60 2.48
C LEU A 299 3.83 14.49 3.33
N GLY A 300 2.95 15.24 2.69
CA GLY A 300 1.97 16.09 3.39
C GLY A 300 2.33 17.57 3.53
N GLY A 301 3.21 18.08 2.70
CA GLY A 301 3.36 19.54 2.54
C GLY A 301 2.32 20.06 1.56
N GLU A 302 1.15 20.48 2.04
CA GLU A 302 0.41 21.56 1.38
C GLU A 302 1.26 22.82 1.47
N HIS A 303 1.44 23.47 0.33
CA HIS A 303 1.98 24.84 0.25
C HIS A 303 0.87 25.84 0.51
#